data_35002a894cf26d4347a002989ab73579
#
_entry.id   35002a894cf26d4347a002989ab73579
#
_cell.length_a   1.000
_cell.length_b   1.000
_cell.length_c   1.000
_cell.angle_alpha   90.00
_cell.angle_beta   90.00
_cell.angle_gamma   90.00
#
_symmetry.space_group_name_H-M   'P 1'
#
loop_
_entity.id
_entity.type
_entity.pdbx_description
1 polymer ?
#
loop_
_entity_poly.entity_id
_entity_poly.type
_entity_poly.pdbx_seq_one_letter_code
_entity_poly.pdbx_strand_id
1 'polypeptide(L)'
;MPAAAMVLAAGLGTRMRPLTDTRPKPLIKVNGKALIDYSLDLFADAGVSKAVVNVHYLADQIEAHVANRQEPQIIISDERDELLETGGGLLKARDALVEKQGDGQREKRPVFCTNTDAFLLSEAGEAAFPDPLTSPCGRLASHWDDARMDALLLLVPHAMASGISSKGDFDMRNDNSIEFRQGESAEYIFTGLQLISPRLFEGFAVEPFSTKLMWEKAIAKGRLFGLVHPGRWMHVGDPQGLDEAEAYFRKTTSQSD
;
A
#
# COMPACT_ATOMS: atom_id res chain seq x y z
N MET A 1 -14.11 -7.71 6.84
CA MET A 1 -12.97 -7.51 5.94
C MET A 1 -13.43 -6.70 4.75
N PRO A 2 -12.76 -5.63 4.31
CA PRO A 2 -13.02 -4.95 3.05
C PRO A 2 -12.85 -5.91 1.87
N ALA A 3 -13.77 -5.84 0.88
CA ALA A 3 -13.77 -6.73 -0.27
C ALA A 3 -12.84 -6.26 -1.41
N ALA A 4 -12.43 -4.99 -1.39
CA ALA A 4 -11.67 -4.39 -2.48
C ALA A 4 -10.38 -3.72 -1.99
N ALA A 5 -9.36 -3.74 -2.85
CA ALA A 5 -8.09 -3.09 -2.64
C ALA A 5 -7.62 -2.30 -3.87
N MET A 6 -6.89 -1.20 -3.63
CA MET A 6 -6.12 -0.47 -4.63
C MET A 6 -4.64 -0.84 -4.52
N VAL A 7 -4.02 -1.19 -5.63
CA VAL A 7 -2.58 -1.45 -5.75
C VAL A 7 -1.98 -0.38 -6.66
N LEU A 8 -1.19 0.52 -6.07
CA LEU A 8 -0.59 1.65 -6.78
C LEU A 8 0.68 1.19 -7.51
N ALA A 9 0.56 0.97 -8.83
CA ALA A 9 1.61 0.41 -9.68
C ALA A 9 2.01 1.30 -10.87
N ALA A 10 1.41 2.49 -11.02
CA ALA A 10 1.62 3.38 -12.17
C ALA A 10 2.94 4.17 -12.16
N GLY A 11 3.73 4.10 -11.08
CA GLY A 11 4.92 4.92 -10.89
C GLY A 11 6.03 4.67 -11.93
N LEU A 12 6.75 5.73 -12.33
CA LEU A 12 7.84 5.69 -13.33
C LEU A 12 9.09 4.92 -12.89
N GLY A 13 9.28 4.73 -11.59
CA GLY A 13 10.43 3.99 -11.05
C GLY A 13 11.80 4.62 -11.31
N THR A 14 11.89 5.93 -11.48
CA THR A 14 13.11 6.65 -11.94
C THR A 14 14.33 6.44 -11.05
N ARG A 15 14.16 6.27 -9.73
CA ARG A 15 15.24 6.00 -8.77
C ARG A 15 15.88 4.60 -8.93
N MET A 16 15.17 3.69 -9.61
CA MET A 16 15.62 2.31 -9.85
C MET A 16 16.38 2.14 -11.17
N ARG A 17 16.58 3.20 -11.97
CA ARG A 17 17.34 3.11 -13.22
C ARG A 17 18.78 2.66 -12.96
N PRO A 18 19.36 1.83 -13.87
CA PRO A 18 18.84 1.41 -15.18
C PRO A 18 17.85 0.22 -15.15
N LEU A 19 17.59 -0.40 -13.98
CA LEU A 19 16.73 -1.60 -13.88
C LEU A 19 15.31 -1.36 -14.42
N THR A 20 14.83 -0.13 -14.30
CA THR A 20 13.48 0.26 -14.75
C THR A 20 13.43 0.84 -16.16
N ASP A 21 14.51 0.84 -16.91
CA ASP A 21 14.48 1.31 -18.31
C ASP A 21 13.67 0.36 -19.22
N THR A 22 13.65 -0.93 -18.89
CA THR A 22 12.96 -1.98 -19.68
C THR A 22 11.94 -2.78 -18.90
N ARG A 23 11.79 -2.54 -17.60
CA ARG A 23 10.87 -3.25 -16.71
C ARG A 23 10.23 -2.28 -15.73
N PRO A 24 8.90 -2.28 -15.55
CA PRO A 24 8.27 -1.41 -14.58
C PRO A 24 8.67 -1.85 -13.16
N LYS A 25 8.83 -0.88 -12.24
CA LYS A 25 9.27 -1.11 -10.85
C LYS A 25 8.47 -2.21 -10.13
N PRO A 26 7.12 -2.31 -10.26
CA PRO A 26 6.35 -3.38 -9.62
C PRO A 26 6.76 -4.80 -10.04
N LEU A 27 7.44 -4.97 -11.17
CA LEU A 27 7.92 -6.27 -11.67
C LEU A 27 9.41 -6.55 -11.35
N ILE A 28 10.08 -5.68 -10.60
CA ILE A 28 11.39 -5.99 -10.02
C ILE A 28 11.20 -7.10 -9.00
N LYS A 29 12.12 -8.07 -9.02
CA LYS A 29 12.03 -9.24 -8.14
C LYS A 29 12.91 -9.07 -6.91
N VAL A 30 12.41 -9.54 -5.79
CA VAL A 30 13.14 -9.78 -4.54
C VAL A 30 12.88 -11.22 -4.14
N ASN A 31 13.92 -11.97 -3.86
CA ASN A 31 13.82 -13.41 -3.56
C ASN A 31 12.99 -14.19 -4.60
N GLY A 32 13.19 -13.86 -5.88
CA GLY A 32 12.49 -14.49 -7.01
C GLY A 32 11.05 -14.04 -7.25
N LYS A 33 10.42 -13.29 -6.34
CA LYS A 33 9.01 -12.84 -6.39
C LYS A 33 8.93 -11.36 -6.79
N ALA A 34 8.04 -10.98 -7.71
CA ALA A 34 7.87 -9.59 -8.11
C ALA A 34 7.28 -8.75 -6.97
N LEU A 35 7.67 -7.47 -6.87
CA LEU A 35 7.21 -6.58 -5.81
C LEU A 35 5.68 -6.47 -5.74
N ILE A 36 5.01 -6.42 -6.90
CA ILE A 36 3.55 -6.39 -6.96
C ILE A 36 2.92 -7.66 -6.36
N ASP A 37 3.57 -8.82 -6.50
CA ASP A 37 3.03 -10.08 -5.99
C ASP A 37 3.04 -10.14 -4.47
N TYR A 38 3.97 -9.45 -3.78
CA TYR A 38 3.92 -9.31 -2.32
C TYR A 38 2.64 -8.60 -1.87
N SER A 39 2.23 -7.55 -2.59
CA SER A 39 1.01 -6.81 -2.29
C SER A 39 -0.25 -7.62 -2.63
N LEU A 40 -0.25 -8.29 -3.78
CA LEU A 40 -1.40 -9.07 -4.23
C LEU A 40 -1.63 -10.32 -3.39
N ASP A 41 -0.54 -11.01 -2.96
CA ASP A 41 -0.65 -12.17 -2.09
C ASP A 41 -1.12 -11.76 -0.69
N LEU A 42 -0.62 -10.63 -0.15
CA LEU A 42 -1.10 -10.07 1.12
C LEU A 42 -2.62 -9.85 1.11
N PHE A 43 -3.18 -9.41 -0.01
CA PHE A 43 -4.63 -9.23 -0.16
C PHE A 43 -5.36 -10.56 -0.36
N ALA A 44 -4.80 -11.50 -1.13
CA ALA A 44 -5.36 -12.84 -1.29
C ALA A 44 -5.43 -13.58 0.05
N ASP A 45 -4.33 -13.60 0.83
CA ASP A 45 -4.25 -14.21 2.15
C ASP A 45 -5.27 -13.60 3.13
N ALA A 46 -5.57 -12.32 2.98
CA ALA A 46 -6.59 -11.63 3.77
C ALA A 46 -8.03 -11.85 3.28
N GLY A 47 -8.25 -12.59 2.18
CA GLY A 47 -9.57 -12.84 1.61
C GLY A 47 -10.19 -11.64 0.89
N VAL A 48 -9.37 -10.70 0.41
CA VAL A 48 -9.82 -9.60 -0.46
C VAL A 48 -10.19 -10.17 -1.82
N SER A 49 -11.43 -9.96 -2.26
CA SER A 49 -11.95 -10.61 -3.48
C SER A 49 -11.50 -9.94 -4.79
N LYS A 50 -11.26 -8.62 -4.77
CA LYS A 50 -10.85 -7.86 -5.96
C LYS A 50 -9.75 -6.85 -5.64
N ALA A 51 -8.81 -6.66 -6.57
CA ALA A 51 -7.79 -5.62 -6.52
C ALA A 51 -7.80 -4.79 -7.81
N VAL A 52 -7.85 -3.47 -7.66
CA VAL A 52 -7.68 -2.54 -8.78
C VAL A 52 -6.19 -2.18 -8.85
N VAL A 53 -5.57 -2.42 -9.99
CA VAL A 53 -4.17 -2.11 -10.26
C VAL A 53 -4.10 -0.97 -11.25
N ASN A 54 -3.57 0.19 -10.86
CA ASN A 54 -3.35 1.25 -11.82
C ASN A 54 -2.05 1.03 -12.60
N VAL A 55 -2.08 1.36 -13.89
CA VAL A 55 -0.96 1.17 -14.81
C VAL A 55 -0.73 2.41 -15.66
N HIS A 56 0.54 2.78 -15.86
CA HIS A 56 0.97 3.88 -16.71
C HIS A 56 2.26 3.52 -17.45
N TYR A 57 3.40 3.48 -16.76
CA TYR A 57 4.70 3.18 -17.34
C TYR A 57 4.86 1.68 -17.61
N LEU A 58 5.17 1.32 -18.86
CA LEU A 58 5.29 -0.08 -19.33
C LEU A 58 4.08 -0.94 -18.92
N ALA A 59 2.89 -0.35 -19.03
CA ALA A 59 1.62 -0.89 -18.58
C ALA A 59 1.35 -2.32 -19.08
N ASP A 60 1.64 -2.60 -20.36
CA ASP A 60 1.42 -3.92 -20.99
C ASP A 60 2.15 -5.05 -20.26
N GLN A 61 3.31 -4.77 -19.65
CA GLN A 61 4.05 -5.76 -18.89
C GLN A 61 3.36 -6.09 -17.57
N ILE A 62 2.80 -5.08 -16.87
CA ILE A 62 2.04 -5.28 -15.63
C ILE A 62 0.76 -6.06 -15.93
N GLU A 63 0.01 -5.65 -16.97
CA GLU A 63 -1.21 -6.34 -17.40
C GLU A 63 -0.95 -7.80 -17.75
N ALA A 64 0.09 -8.08 -18.55
CA ALA A 64 0.48 -9.44 -18.91
C ALA A 64 0.87 -10.28 -17.66
N HIS A 65 1.55 -9.67 -16.68
CA HIS A 65 1.97 -10.35 -15.46
C HIS A 65 0.77 -10.77 -14.61
N VAL A 66 -0.22 -9.90 -14.47
CA VAL A 66 -1.38 -10.17 -13.60
C VAL A 66 -2.55 -10.87 -14.30
N ALA A 67 -2.49 -11.04 -15.63
CA ALA A 67 -3.61 -11.55 -16.47
C ALA A 67 -4.14 -12.92 -16.04
N ASN A 68 -3.29 -13.80 -15.52
CA ASN A 68 -3.66 -15.16 -15.11
C ASN A 68 -3.92 -15.29 -13.59
N ARG A 69 -3.88 -14.18 -12.85
CA ARG A 69 -4.12 -14.22 -11.43
C ARG A 69 -5.60 -14.45 -11.13
N GLN A 70 -5.91 -15.43 -10.27
CA GLN A 70 -7.28 -15.78 -9.92
C GLN A 70 -7.74 -15.03 -8.67
N GLU A 71 -6.87 -14.88 -7.67
CA GLU A 71 -7.17 -14.24 -6.39
C GLU A 71 -6.04 -13.28 -5.97
N PRO A 72 -6.43 -12.01 -5.62
CA PRO A 72 -7.73 -11.39 -5.86
C PRO A 72 -8.01 -11.23 -7.36
N GLN A 73 -9.30 -11.13 -7.78
CA GLN A 73 -9.65 -10.75 -9.14
C GLN A 73 -9.05 -9.38 -9.48
N ILE A 74 -8.33 -9.29 -10.60
CA ILE A 74 -7.67 -8.05 -11.01
C ILE A 74 -8.56 -7.22 -11.92
N ILE A 75 -8.64 -5.91 -11.62
CA ILE A 75 -9.24 -4.89 -12.46
C ILE A 75 -8.15 -3.86 -12.79
N ILE A 76 -7.91 -3.61 -14.07
CA ILE A 76 -6.94 -2.61 -14.50
C ILE A 76 -7.57 -1.20 -14.49
N SER A 77 -6.88 -0.23 -13.87
CA SER A 77 -7.15 1.19 -13.99
C SER A 77 -6.09 1.83 -14.87
N ASP A 78 -6.43 2.05 -16.14
CA ASP A 78 -5.49 2.53 -17.15
C ASP A 78 -5.25 4.04 -16.99
N GLU A 79 -4.00 4.43 -16.74
CA GLU A 79 -3.54 5.82 -16.62
C GLU A 79 -2.52 6.17 -17.73
N ARG A 80 -2.47 5.42 -18.86
CA ARG A 80 -1.51 5.65 -19.94
C ARG A 80 -1.54 7.08 -20.47
N ASP A 81 -2.72 7.71 -20.52
CA ASP A 81 -2.90 9.06 -21.02
C ASP A 81 -2.32 10.13 -20.06
N GLU A 82 -2.44 9.90 -18.75
CA GLU A 82 -1.99 10.84 -17.72
C GLU A 82 -1.69 10.11 -16.41
N LEU A 83 -0.49 10.34 -15.85
CA LEU A 83 -0.10 9.82 -14.53
C LEU A 83 -0.79 10.65 -13.44
N LEU A 84 -1.71 10.02 -12.69
CA LEU A 84 -2.58 10.70 -11.74
C LEU A 84 -2.03 10.79 -10.31
N GLU A 85 -0.80 10.34 -10.07
CA GLU A 85 -0.25 10.17 -8.72
C GLU A 85 -1.11 9.26 -7.83
N THR A 86 -0.87 9.25 -6.52
CA THR A 86 -1.50 8.28 -5.62
C THR A 86 -2.97 8.59 -5.32
N GLY A 87 -3.31 9.86 -5.15
CA GLY A 87 -4.68 10.30 -4.84
C GLY A 87 -5.59 10.29 -6.06
N GLY A 88 -5.11 10.84 -7.18
CA GLY A 88 -5.86 10.85 -8.42
C GLY A 88 -6.10 9.44 -8.97
N GLY A 89 -5.09 8.55 -8.89
CA GLY A 89 -5.22 7.14 -9.27
C GLY A 89 -6.26 6.40 -8.43
N LEU A 90 -6.23 6.59 -7.10
CA LEU A 90 -7.23 6.04 -6.19
C LEU A 90 -8.64 6.56 -6.52
N LEU A 91 -8.76 7.85 -6.83
CA LEU A 91 -10.04 8.46 -7.17
C LEU A 91 -10.56 7.99 -8.54
N LYS A 92 -9.70 7.81 -9.55
CA LYS A 92 -10.06 7.22 -10.85
C LYS A 92 -10.61 5.79 -10.67
N ALA A 93 -10.02 5.01 -9.79
CA ALA A 93 -10.40 3.64 -9.51
C ALA A 93 -11.69 3.51 -8.66
N ARG A 94 -12.25 4.60 -8.13
CA ARG A 94 -13.33 4.59 -7.12
C ARG A 94 -14.55 3.76 -7.50
N ASP A 95 -14.96 3.76 -8.78
CA ASP A 95 -16.16 3.04 -9.22
C ASP A 95 -15.94 1.52 -9.30
N ALA A 96 -14.70 1.06 -9.43
CA ALA A 96 -14.31 -0.33 -9.33
C ALA A 96 -14.09 -0.77 -7.86
N LEU A 97 -13.66 0.17 -6.99
CA LEU A 97 -13.36 -0.09 -5.58
C LEU A 97 -14.63 -0.10 -4.72
N VAL A 98 -15.60 0.77 -5.03
CA VAL A 98 -16.77 1.03 -4.17
C VAL A 98 -18.02 0.63 -4.90
N GLU A 99 -18.72 -0.39 -4.39
CA GLU A 99 -19.96 -0.86 -4.96
C GLU A 99 -21.08 0.18 -4.81
N LYS A 100 -21.95 0.26 -5.82
CA LYS A 100 -23.20 1.04 -5.73
C LYS A 100 -24.25 0.15 -5.10
N GLN A 101 -24.92 0.65 -4.07
CA GLN A 101 -26.11 0.01 -3.50
C GLN A 101 -27.31 0.16 -4.44
N GLY A 102 -28.35 -0.65 -4.22
CA GLY A 102 -29.56 -0.65 -5.07
C GLY A 102 -30.31 0.68 -5.15
N ASP A 103 -30.06 1.60 -4.23
CA ASP A 103 -30.58 2.99 -4.22
C ASP A 103 -29.67 3.99 -4.97
N GLY A 104 -28.59 3.49 -5.59
CA GLY A 104 -27.61 4.31 -6.31
C GLY A 104 -26.56 4.99 -5.40
N GLN A 105 -26.68 4.86 -4.08
CA GLN A 105 -25.65 5.35 -3.16
C GLN A 105 -24.44 4.41 -3.19
N ARG A 106 -23.25 4.98 -3.00
CA ARG A 106 -22.02 4.17 -2.87
C ARG A 106 -21.91 3.56 -1.48
N GLU A 107 -21.43 2.34 -1.45
CA GLU A 107 -21.12 1.69 -0.19
C GLU A 107 -20.05 2.52 0.58
N LYS A 108 -20.23 2.62 1.89
CA LYS A 108 -19.33 3.42 2.75
C LYS A 108 -18.20 2.58 3.35
N ARG A 109 -18.13 1.27 3.04
CA ARG A 109 -17.07 0.41 3.56
C ARG A 109 -15.70 0.93 3.13
N PRO A 110 -14.71 0.91 4.02
CA PRO A 110 -13.35 1.30 3.66
C PRO A 110 -12.78 0.34 2.62
N VAL A 111 -11.81 0.83 1.87
CA VAL A 111 -11.03 0.03 0.91
C VAL A 111 -9.59 -0.01 1.35
N PHE A 112 -8.90 -1.11 1.06
CA PHE A 112 -7.45 -1.15 1.20
C PHE A 112 -6.79 -0.34 0.07
N CYS A 113 -5.63 0.25 0.39
CA CYS A 113 -4.76 0.84 -0.61
C CYS A 113 -3.31 0.55 -0.23
N THR A 114 -2.49 0.13 -1.19
CA THR A 114 -1.06 -0.13 -0.96
C THR A 114 -0.20 0.35 -2.12
N ASN A 115 1.06 0.69 -1.80
CA ASN A 115 2.11 0.87 -2.78
C ASN A 115 2.70 -0.49 -3.19
N THR A 116 3.48 -0.52 -4.30
CA THR A 116 4.17 -1.70 -4.81
C THR A 116 5.69 -1.58 -4.73
N ASP A 117 6.20 -0.72 -3.86
CA ASP A 117 7.63 -0.49 -3.72
C ASP A 117 8.19 -0.95 -2.36
N ALA A 118 7.42 -1.74 -1.65
CA ALA A 118 7.79 -2.28 -0.36
C ALA A 118 7.00 -3.56 -0.06
N PHE A 119 7.45 -4.32 0.93
CA PHE A 119 6.73 -5.46 1.46
C PHE A 119 6.92 -5.57 2.98
N LEU A 120 5.98 -6.27 3.60
CA LEU A 120 5.93 -6.50 5.03
C LEU A 120 6.46 -7.88 5.36
N LEU A 121 7.12 -7.99 6.50
CA LEU A 121 7.53 -9.26 7.09
C LEU A 121 6.81 -9.42 8.43
N SER A 122 6.48 -10.66 8.78
CA SER A 122 5.93 -11.00 10.10
C SER A 122 6.98 -10.78 11.21
N GLU A 123 6.60 -10.94 12.47
CA GLU A 123 7.53 -10.94 13.60
C GLU A 123 8.58 -12.08 13.47
N ALA A 124 8.22 -13.19 12.84
CA ALA A 124 9.12 -14.28 12.51
C ALA A 124 10.07 -13.97 11.33
N GLY A 125 9.88 -12.82 10.65
CA GLY A 125 10.71 -12.41 9.52
C GLY A 125 10.29 -12.99 8.17
N GLU A 126 9.11 -13.56 8.06
CA GLU A 126 8.57 -14.17 6.84
C GLU A 126 7.68 -13.18 6.07
N ALA A 127 7.73 -13.23 4.74
CA ALA A 127 6.85 -12.44 3.87
C ALA A 127 5.52 -13.19 3.57
N ALA A 128 5.01 -13.92 4.54
CA ALA A 128 3.76 -14.67 4.49
C ALA A 128 2.97 -14.47 5.78
N PHE A 129 1.65 -14.43 5.66
CA PHE A 129 0.72 -14.21 6.77
C PHE A 129 -0.40 -15.26 6.71
N PRO A 130 -0.12 -16.51 7.15
CA PRO A 130 -1.05 -17.62 6.98
C PRO A 130 -2.36 -17.47 7.77
N ASP A 131 -2.36 -16.66 8.83
CA ASP A 131 -3.58 -16.33 9.56
C ASP A 131 -4.12 -14.97 9.09
N PRO A 132 -5.26 -14.93 8.39
CA PRO A 132 -5.87 -13.70 7.90
C PRO A 132 -6.15 -12.67 9.00
N LEU A 133 -6.42 -13.08 10.23
CA LEU A 133 -6.78 -12.17 11.33
C LEU A 133 -5.57 -11.43 11.89
N THR A 134 -4.43 -12.09 11.94
CA THR A 134 -3.17 -11.51 12.42
C THR A 134 -2.34 -10.88 11.30
N SER A 135 -2.75 -11.10 10.06
CA SER A 135 -2.15 -10.43 8.90
C SER A 135 -2.24 -8.90 9.01
N PRO A 136 -1.36 -8.15 8.37
CA PRO A 136 -1.43 -6.67 8.33
C PRO A 136 -2.82 -6.15 7.94
N CYS A 137 -3.46 -6.78 6.95
CA CYS A 137 -4.82 -6.43 6.50
C CYS A 137 -5.88 -6.78 7.56
N GLY A 138 -5.79 -7.96 8.19
CA GLY A 138 -6.71 -8.37 9.25
C GLY A 138 -6.63 -7.46 10.46
N ARG A 139 -5.41 -7.08 10.86
CA ARG A 139 -5.19 -6.13 11.95
C ARG A 139 -5.76 -4.75 11.63
N LEU A 140 -5.53 -4.21 10.44
CA LEU A 140 -6.16 -2.95 10.02
C LEU A 140 -7.69 -3.05 10.06
N ALA A 141 -8.26 -4.12 9.53
CA ALA A 141 -9.71 -4.31 9.49
C ALA A 141 -10.33 -4.45 10.90
N SER A 142 -9.65 -5.14 11.82
CA SER A 142 -10.12 -5.32 13.19
C SER A 142 -10.03 -4.05 14.05
N HIS A 143 -9.09 -3.13 13.71
CA HIS A 143 -8.93 -1.86 14.40
C HIS A 143 -9.74 -0.71 13.78
N TRP A 144 -10.36 -0.93 12.62
CA TRP A 144 -11.17 0.08 11.94
C TRP A 144 -12.43 0.43 12.75
N ASP A 145 -12.60 1.72 13.03
CA ASP A 145 -13.81 2.29 13.62
C ASP A 145 -14.39 3.35 12.68
N ASP A 146 -15.46 3.01 11.99
CA ASP A 146 -16.09 3.88 10.99
C ASP A 146 -16.65 5.18 11.59
N ALA A 147 -17.01 5.18 12.89
CA ALA A 147 -17.47 6.38 13.58
C ALA A 147 -16.33 7.39 13.84
N ARG A 148 -15.09 6.91 13.96
CA ARG A 148 -13.92 7.73 14.29
C ARG A 148 -12.98 7.96 13.11
N MET A 149 -12.86 7.01 12.18
CA MET A 149 -11.78 6.97 11.18
C MET A 149 -12.26 7.32 9.78
N ASP A 150 -11.50 8.13 9.07
CA ASP A 150 -11.59 8.31 7.61
C ASP A 150 -10.40 7.65 6.91
N ALA A 151 -9.25 7.50 7.60
CA ALA A 151 -8.15 6.64 7.17
C ALA A 151 -7.43 6.03 8.38
N LEU A 152 -6.92 4.80 8.21
CA LEU A 152 -6.08 4.08 9.16
C LEU A 152 -4.82 3.59 8.41
N LEU A 153 -3.67 4.15 8.76
CA LEU A 153 -2.37 3.89 8.13
C LEU A 153 -1.61 2.81 8.91
N LEU A 154 -1.02 1.85 8.21
CA LEU A 154 -0.07 0.93 8.81
C LEU A 154 1.30 1.59 8.89
N LEU A 155 1.87 1.64 10.09
CA LEU A 155 3.12 2.33 10.39
C LEU A 155 4.16 1.35 10.93
N VAL A 156 5.44 1.69 10.76
CA VAL A 156 6.55 1.01 11.43
C VAL A 156 7.45 2.02 12.15
N PRO A 157 8.03 1.67 13.31
CA PRO A 157 9.12 2.43 13.89
C PRO A 157 10.36 2.38 12.97
N HIS A 158 11.23 3.39 13.03
CA HIS A 158 12.48 3.42 12.26
C HIS A 158 13.32 2.14 12.39
N ALA A 159 13.40 1.56 13.60
CA ALA A 159 14.17 0.35 13.85
C ALA A 159 13.66 -0.90 13.10
N MET A 160 12.41 -0.87 12.63
CA MET A 160 11.75 -1.96 11.90
C MET A 160 11.67 -1.70 10.39
N ALA A 161 12.22 -0.58 9.92
CA ALA A 161 12.29 -0.21 8.51
C ALA A 161 13.68 -0.49 7.93
N SER A 162 13.74 -0.96 6.69
CA SER A 162 14.99 -1.14 5.91
C SER A 162 14.80 -0.63 4.49
N GLY A 163 15.92 -0.32 3.80
CA GLY A 163 15.89 0.18 2.43
C GLY A 163 15.41 1.63 2.28
N ILE A 164 15.39 2.40 3.36
CA ILE A 164 14.96 3.79 3.34
C ILE A 164 15.81 4.66 4.28
N SER A 165 16.20 5.84 3.79
CA SER A 165 16.71 6.92 4.62
C SER A 165 15.59 7.94 4.80
N SER A 166 14.89 7.89 5.92
CA SER A 166 13.77 8.78 6.25
C SER A 166 13.98 9.40 7.63
N LYS A 167 13.40 10.56 7.83
CA LYS A 167 13.29 11.19 9.16
C LYS A 167 11.97 10.84 9.86
N GLY A 168 11.23 9.84 9.38
CA GLY A 168 9.87 9.53 9.80
C GLY A 168 8.84 10.40 9.07
N ASP A 169 7.60 9.95 9.09
CA ASP A 169 6.50 10.58 8.38
C ASP A 169 5.45 11.14 9.35
N PHE A 170 5.19 10.43 10.46
CA PHE A 170 4.09 10.72 11.37
C PHE A 170 4.51 10.66 12.84
N ASP A 171 3.92 11.57 13.61
CA ASP A 171 3.86 11.52 15.06
C ASP A 171 2.50 10.93 15.49
N MET A 172 2.49 10.08 16.53
CA MET A 172 1.29 9.39 17.02
C MET A 172 0.95 9.82 18.43
N ARG A 173 -0.33 10.11 18.68
CA ARG A 173 -0.87 10.42 20.00
C ARG A 173 -1.32 9.16 20.75
N ASN A 174 -1.58 9.28 22.05
CA ASN A 174 -2.00 8.17 22.91
C ASN A 174 -3.30 7.48 22.48
N ASP A 175 -4.17 8.16 21.71
CA ASP A 175 -5.41 7.63 21.18
C ASP A 175 -5.27 7.01 19.78
N ASN A 176 -4.02 6.88 19.32
CA ASN A 176 -3.59 6.42 17.99
C ASN A 176 -3.96 7.37 16.82
N SER A 177 -4.45 8.58 17.10
CA SER A 177 -4.53 9.60 16.05
C SER A 177 -3.12 10.03 15.65
N ILE A 178 -2.93 10.32 14.36
CA ILE A 178 -1.62 10.70 13.83
C ILE A 178 -1.67 12.03 13.10
N GLU A 179 -0.53 12.70 13.08
CA GLU A 179 -0.30 13.91 12.32
C GLU A 179 1.06 13.83 11.60
N PHE A 180 1.23 14.60 10.55
CA PHE A 180 2.52 14.69 9.88
C PHE A 180 3.58 15.18 10.84
N ARG A 181 4.81 14.69 10.65
CA ARG A 181 5.99 15.11 11.38
C ARG A 181 6.04 16.64 11.56
N GLN A 182 6.12 17.07 12.82
CA GLN A 182 6.20 18.49 13.19
C GLN A 182 7.64 18.93 13.43
N GLY A 183 8.51 18.02 13.88
CA GLY A 183 9.91 18.29 14.22
C GLY A 183 10.92 17.88 13.14
N GLU A 184 12.19 17.77 13.52
CA GLU A 184 13.26 17.30 12.64
C GLU A 184 13.11 15.83 12.27
N SER A 185 12.49 15.03 13.13
CA SER A 185 12.19 13.62 12.91
C SER A 185 10.85 13.25 13.55
N ALA A 186 10.22 12.19 13.06
CA ALA A 186 9.06 11.54 13.65
C ALA A 186 9.38 10.07 13.96
N GLU A 187 8.64 9.48 14.87
CA GLU A 187 8.87 8.10 15.32
C GLU A 187 8.52 7.07 14.26
N TYR A 188 7.49 7.34 13.44
CA TYR A 188 6.89 6.35 12.56
C TYR A 188 7.05 6.67 11.08
N ILE A 189 7.23 5.59 10.29
CA ILE A 189 7.25 5.60 8.83
C ILE A 189 5.99 4.93 8.31
N PHE A 190 5.37 5.50 7.28
CA PHE A 190 4.22 4.90 6.59
C PHE A 190 4.68 3.77 5.68
N THR A 191 4.08 2.60 5.85
CA THR A 191 4.46 1.39 5.11
C THR A 191 3.96 1.34 3.66
N GLY A 192 3.07 2.24 3.27
CA GLY A 192 2.35 2.17 2.00
C GLY A 192 0.98 1.51 2.10
N LEU A 193 0.72 0.70 3.15
CA LEU A 193 -0.57 0.01 3.34
C LEU A 193 -1.50 0.82 4.24
N GLN A 194 -2.74 1.00 3.81
CA GLN A 194 -3.77 1.71 4.58
C GLN A 194 -5.18 1.18 4.30
N LEU A 195 -6.10 1.48 5.23
CA LEU A 195 -7.54 1.53 4.98
C LEU A 195 -7.96 2.98 4.78
N ILE A 196 -8.80 3.23 3.77
CA ILE A 196 -9.31 4.55 3.46
C ILE A 196 -10.83 4.50 3.25
N SER A 197 -11.55 5.42 3.88
CA SER A 197 -12.99 5.57 3.69
C SER A 197 -13.29 6.28 2.38
N PRO A 198 -14.27 5.81 1.59
CA PRO A 198 -14.76 6.54 0.41
C PRO A 198 -15.26 7.97 0.71
N ARG A 199 -15.54 8.31 1.97
CA ARG A 199 -15.85 9.69 2.38
C ARG A 199 -14.73 10.69 2.06
N LEU A 200 -13.49 10.22 2.01
CA LEU A 200 -12.34 11.06 1.64
C LEU A 200 -12.27 11.38 0.15
N PHE A 201 -12.99 10.64 -0.69
CA PHE A 201 -13.04 10.89 -2.14
C PHE A 201 -13.91 12.13 -2.49
N GLU A 202 -14.79 12.52 -1.59
CA GLU A 202 -15.69 13.66 -1.79
C GLU A 202 -14.91 14.98 -1.88
N GLY A 203 -15.24 15.79 -2.88
CA GLY A 203 -14.65 17.12 -3.08
C GLY A 203 -13.31 17.11 -3.82
N PHE A 204 -12.82 15.94 -4.28
CA PHE A 204 -11.69 15.83 -5.20
C PHE A 204 -12.15 15.54 -6.62
N ALA A 205 -11.45 16.09 -7.60
CA ALA A 205 -11.58 15.76 -9.01
C ALA A 205 -10.56 14.67 -9.40
N VAL A 206 -10.81 13.99 -10.52
CA VAL A 206 -9.84 13.06 -11.10
C VAL A 206 -8.80 13.89 -11.84
N GLU A 207 -7.68 14.14 -11.17
CA GLU A 207 -6.53 14.91 -11.63
C GLU A 207 -5.28 14.45 -10.86
N PRO A 208 -4.07 14.82 -11.28
CA PRO A 208 -2.85 14.42 -10.55
C PRO A 208 -2.77 15.07 -9.17
N PHE A 209 -2.85 14.26 -8.11
CA PHE A 209 -2.58 14.68 -6.73
C PHE A 209 -2.18 13.53 -5.82
N SER A 210 -1.48 13.84 -4.74
CA SER A 210 -1.05 12.87 -3.73
C SER A 210 -2.16 12.56 -2.71
N THR A 211 -2.26 11.30 -2.27
CA THR A 211 -3.12 10.92 -1.12
C THR A 211 -2.87 11.73 0.14
N LYS A 212 -1.74 12.42 0.25
CA LYS A 212 -1.46 13.35 1.36
C LYS A 212 -2.55 14.40 1.53
N LEU A 213 -3.13 14.91 0.45
CA LEU A 213 -4.23 15.88 0.52
C LEU A 213 -5.49 15.27 1.17
N MET A 214 -5.74 13.98 0.95
CA MET A 214 -6.83 13.26 1.63
C MET A 214 -6.53 13.10 3.12
N TRP A 215 -5.26 12.81 3.47
CA TRP A 215 -4.84 12.71 4.87
C TRP A 215 -4.91 14.06 5.59
N GLU A 216 -4.52 15.16 4.94
CA GLU A 216 -4.69 16.53 5.48
C GLU A 216 -6.14 16.81 5.84
N LYS A 217 -7.07 16.43 4.94
CA LYS A 217 -8.51 16.54 5.20
C LYS A 217 -8.98 15.67 6.38
N ALA A 218 -8.42 14.48 6.53
CA ALA A 218 -8.72 13.59 7.67
C ALA A 218 -8.11 14.12 8.98
N ILE A 219 -6.86 14.63 8.95
CA ILE A 219 -6.20 15.26 10.12
C ILE A 219 -7.00 16.46 10.61
N ALA A 220 -7.44 17.34 9.71
CA ALA A 220 -8.22 18.52 10.05
C ALA A 220 -9.54 18.20 10.79
N LYS A 221 -10.04 16.96 10.62
CA LYS A 221 -11.25 16.45 11.29
C LYS A 221 -10.93 15.54 12.49
N GLY A 222 -9.66 15.32 12.83
CA GLY A 222 -9.24 14.36 13.85
C GLY A 222 -9.57 12.91 13.50
N ARG A 223 -9.58 12.54 12.20
CA ARG A 223 -10.05 11.26 11.69
C ARG A 223 -8.97 10.46 10.94
N LEU A 224 -7.67 10.84 11.09
CA LEU A 224 -6.52 10.07 10.62
C LEU A 224 -5.89 9.31 11.79
N PHE A 225 -5.75 8.00 11.65
CA PHE A 225 -5.22 7.11 12.69
C PHE A 225 -4.08 6.24 12.15
N GLY A 226 -3.24 5.76 13.07
CA GLY A 226 -2.14 4.84 12.78
C GLY A 226 -2.27 3.54 13.55
N LEU A 227 -1.78 2.46 12.95
CA LEU A 227 -1.61 1.15 13.57
C LEU A 227 -0.17 0.69 13.38
N VAL A 228 0.53 0.37 14.47
CA VAL A 228 1.92 -0.09 14.38
C VAL A 228 1.97 -1.56 13.96
N HIS A 229 2.73 -1.84 12.90
CA HIS A 229 3.07 -3.18 12.47
C HIS A 229 4.16 -3.77 13.38
N PRO A 230 3.98 -4.97 13.94
CA PRO A 230 4.94 -5.53 14.89
C PRO A 230 6.18 -6.14 14.20
N GLY A 231 6.07 -6.47 12.92
CA GLY A 231 7.15 -7.03 12.11
C GLY A 231 7.98 -5.96 11.39
N ARG A 232 8.76 -6.38 10.41
CA ARG A 232 9.63 -5.51 9.62
C ARG A 232 8.94 -5.03 8.35
N TRP A 233 9.45 -3.91 7.85
CA TRP A 233 9.07 -3.37 6.55
C TRP A 233 10.33 -3.13 5.70
N MET A 234 10.29 -3.66 4.47
CA MET A 234 11.40 -3.57 3.52
C MET A 234 11.00 -2.69 2.35
N HIS A 235 11.63 -1.53 2.23
CA HIS A 235 11.42 -0.61 1.12
C HIS A 235 12.43 -0.87 0.00
N VAL A 236 11.92 -0.98 -1.23
CA VAL A 236 12.72 -1.22 -2.44
C VAL A 236 12.54 -0.01 -3.37
N GLY A 237 12.94 1.15 -2.87
CA GLY A 237 12.79 2.44 -3.54
C GLY A 237 13.86 2.74 -4.59
N ASP A 238 15.04 2.15 -4.43
CA ASP A 238 16.25 2.34 -5.21
C ASP A 238 17.10 1.05 -5.21
N PRO A 239 18.22 0.99 -5.96
CA PRO A 239 19.09 -0.19 -6.00
C PRO A 239 19.66 -0.62 -4.65
N GLN A 240 19.95 0.31 -3.76
CA GLN A 240 20.45 -0.04 -2.41
C GLN A 240 19.39 -0.78 -1.61
N GLY A 241 18.14 -0.31 -1.62
CA GLY A 241 17.01 -0.97 -0.96
C GLY A 241 16.74 -2.37 -1.53
N LEU A 242 16.97 -2.57 -2.84
CA LEU A 242 16.90 -3.90 -3.46
C LEU A 242 18.00 -4.81 -2.92
N ASP A 243 19.24 -4.35 -2.87
CA ASP A 243 20.37 -5.14 -2.36
C ASP A 243 20.18 -5.53 -0.88
N GLU A 244 19.67 -4.61 -0.06
CA GLU A 244 19.35 -4.87 1.35
C GLU A 244 18.25 -5.93 1.49
N ALA A 245 17.20 -5.85 0.68
CA ALA A 245 16.11 -6.84 0.68
C ALA A 245 16.58 -8.23 0.26
N GLU A 246 17.39 -8.33 -0.81
CA GLU A 246 17.98 -9.58 -1.25
C GLU A 246 18.96 -10.16 -0.22
N ALA A 247 19.76 -9.31 0.44
CA ALA A 247 20.68 -9.74 1.49
C ALA A 247 19.94 -10.28 2.72
N TYR A 248 18.77 -9.72 3.04
CA TYR A 248 17.93 -10.23 4.13
C TYR A 248 17.52 -11.69 3.89
N PHE A 249 16.94 -11.99 2.73
CA PHE A 249 16.48 -13.35 2.41
C PHE A 249 17.64 -14.35 2.31
N ARG A 250 18.81 -13.96 1.76
CA ARG A 250 19.99 -14.85 1.75
C ARG A 250 20.44 -15.28 3.14
N LYS A 251 20.40 -14.34 4.13
CA LYS A 251 20.79 -14.65 5.52
C LYS A 251 19.79 -15.57 6.22
N THR A 252 18.50 -15.37 6.00
CA THR A 252 17.45 -16.21 6.64
C THR A 252 17.47 -17.63 6.09
N THR A 253 17.70 -17.83 4.79
CA THR A 253 17.83 -19.17 4.19
C THR A 253 19.04 -19.92 4.73
N SER A 254 20.19 -19.25 4.95
CA SER A 254 21.42 -19.88 5.47
C SER A 254 21.37 -20.25 6.96
N GLN A 255 20.37 -19.79 7.71
CA GLN A 255 20.17 -20.11 9.13
C GLN A 255 19.17 -21.26 9.35
N SER A 256 18.48 -21.68 8.29
CA SER A 256 17.48 -22.75 8.32
C SER A 256 18.02 -24.11 7.87
N ASP A 257 19.29 -24.16 7.38
CA ASP A 257 20.08 -25.34 7.06
C ASP A 257 21.05 -25.68 8.21
#